data_6788d36025f3c82fba638b5c6a66ac55
#
_entry.id   6788d36025f3c82fba638b5c6a66ac55
#
_cell.length_a   1.000
_cell.length_b   1.000
_cell.length_c   1.000
_cell.angle_alpha   90.00
_cell.angle_beta   90.00
_cell.angle_gamma   90.00
#
_symmetry.space_group_name_H-M   'P 1'
#
loop_
_entity.id
_entity.type
_entity.pdbx_description
1 polymer ?
#
loop_
_entity_poly.entity_id
_entity_poly.type
_entity_poly.pdbx_seq_one_letter_code
_entity_poly.pdbx_strand_id
1 'polypeptide(L)'
;MSEFLDIVNENGLPTGRIVERSVAQMEGIWHRTSHVWLVRRKKETVQVLLQKRTAFKSFPGCYDISSAGHIPAGEGFLPSALRELKEELGVSAKAEELICCGDRTIIWDDVFFGKEYHDRQYTRVFVLWKDMEEKDFFLQPEEVDGVRWIDLELCIHNVKENLFPHCIELPELLMVRDVASKSPLAVKQA
;
A
#
# COMPACT_ATOMS: atom_id res chain seq x y z
N MET A 1 3.77 6.66 -20.61
CA MET A 1 5.02 7.44 -20.33
C MET A 1 5.89 6.62 -19.40
N SER A 2 7.21 6.63 -19.58
CA SER A 2 8.12 5.93 -18.65
C SER A 2 8.14 6.66 -17.31
N GLU A 3 8.01 5.90 -16.22
CA GLU A 3 8.09 6.41 -14.85
C GLU A 3 9.55 6.29 -14.37
N PHE A 4 10.12 7.38 -13.85
CA PHE A 4 11.45 7.42 -13.28
C PHE A 4 11.40 7.53 -11.76
N LEU A 5 12.27 6.75 -11.10
CA LEU A 5 12.35 6.65 -9.64
C LEU A 5 13.72 7.12 -9.15
N ASP A 6 13.79 7.72 -7.97
CA ASP A 6 15.08 7.96 -7.29
C ASP A 6 15.68 6.62 -6.86
N ILE A 7 16.95 6.40 -7.19
CA ILE A 7 17.73 5.31 -6.62
C ILE A 7 18.08 5.70 -5.17
N VAL A 8 17.75 4.82 -4.24
CA VAL A 8 18.05 5.02 -2.82
C VAL A 8 18.97 3.90 -2.31
N ASN A 9 19.57 4.13 -1.14
CA ASN A 9 20.24 3.08 -0.41
C ASN A 9 19.22 2.29 0.45
N GLU A 10 19.64 1.27 1.14
CA GLU A 10 18.83 0.41 2.01
C GLU A 10 18.15 1.17 3.18
N ASN A 11 18.60 2.38 3.49
CA ASN A 11 18.00 3.27 4.48
C ASN A 11 17.04 4.31 3.85
N GLY A 12 16.69 4.15 2.56
CA GLY A 12 15.78 5.04 1.83
C GLY A 12 16.35 6.41 1.49
N LEU A 13 17.67 6.62 1.63
CA LEU A 13 18.32 7.90 1.33
C LEU A 13 18.64 7.98 -0.16
N PRO A 14 18.21 9.07 -0.86
CA PRO A 14 18.50 9.26 -2.28
C PRO A 14 20.02 9.30 -2.56
N THR A 15 20.43 8.64 -3.63
CA THR A 15 21.83 8.63 -4.11
C THR A 15 22.14 9.77 -5.08
N GLY A 16 21.15 10.55 -5.49
CA GLY A 16 21.25 11.55 -6.55
C GLY A 16 21.14 10.99 -7.96
N ARG A 17 20.87 9.69 -8.11
CA ARG A 17 20.66 9.00 -9.39
C ARG A 17 19.21 8.62 -9.54
N ILE A 18 18.75 8.55 -10.78
CA ILE A 18 17.39 8.08 -11.13
C ILE A 18 17.47 6.85 -12.04
N VAL A 19 16.41 6.07 -12.08
CA VAL A 19 16.27 4.87 -12.90
C VAL A 19 14.84 4.77 -13.43
N GLU A 20 14.64 4.19 -14.60
CA GLU A 20 13.31 3.82 -15.06
C GLU A 20 12.76 2.67 -14.22
N ARG A 21 11.48 2.75 -13.84
CA ARG A 21 10.82 1.76 -12.98
C ARG A 21 10.97 0.32 -13.45
N SER A 22 10.83 0.10 -14.77
CA SER A 22 10.99 -1.24 -15.36
C SER A 22 12.40 -1.81 -15.16
N VAL A 23 13.42 -0.95 -15.25
CA VAL A 23 14.83 -1.32 -15.00
C VAL A 23 15.04 -1.57 -13.51
N ALA A 24 14.47 -0.72 -12.65
CA ALA A 24 14.56 -0.92 -11.19
C ALA A 24 14.04 -2.28 -10.76
N GLN A 25 12.90 -2.70 -11.31
CA GLN A 25 12.26 -3.98 -11.01
C GLN A 25 12.95 -5.18 -11.66
N MET A 26 13.61 -4.99 -12.80
CA MET A 26 14.39 -6.05 -13.46
C MET A 26 15.74 -6.28 -12.78
N GLU A 27 16.39 -5.23 -12.31
CA GLU A 27 17.75 -5.27 -11.75
C GLU A 27 17.79 -5.27 -10.21
N GLY A 28 16.63 -5.18 -9.55
CA GLY A 28 16.56 -5.13 -8.09
C GLY A 28 17.18 -3.86 -7.50
N ILE A 29 16.92 -2.71 -8.14
CA ILE A 29 17.46 -1.43 -7.67
C ILE A 29 16.55 -0.85 -6.58
N TRP A 30 17.13 -0.47 -5.45
CA TRP A 30 16.42 0.14 -4.33
C TRP A 30 15.76 1.46 -4.71
N HIS A 31 14.48 1.54 -4.49
CA HIS A 31 13.63 2.71 -4.74
C HIS A 31 12.59 2.88 -3.63
N ARG A 32 11.82 3.98 -3.68
CA ARG A 32 10.85 4.32 -2.64
C ARG A 32 9.44 4.01 -3.08
N THR A 33 8.61 3.56 -2.10
CA THR A 33 7.17 3.38 -2.24
C THR A 33 6.42 3.97 -1.05
N SER A 34 5.16 4.29 -1.24
CA SER A 34 4.24 4.66 -0.16
C SER A 34 3.06 3.71 -0.13
N HIS A 35 2.72 3.23 1.05
CA HIS A 35 1.57 2.37 1.29
C HIS A 35 0.57 3.08 2.18
N VAL A 36 -0.70 3.04 1.82
CA VAL A 36 -1.78 3.62 2.61
C VAL A 36 -2.82 2.55 2.91
N TRP A 37 -3.07 2.35 4.18
CA TRP A 37 -4.14 1.51 4.68
C TRP A 37 -5.33 2.37 5.06
N LEU A 38 -6.46 2.22 4.36
CA LEU A 38 -7.71 2.79 4.80
C LEU A 38 -8.25 1.94 5.94
N VAL A 39 -8.62 2.61 7.02
CA VAL A 39 -9.24 1.97 8.19
C VAL A 39 -10.56 2.66 8.52
N ARG A 40 -11.50 1.89 9.04
CA ARG A 40 -12.75 2.42 9.60
C ARG A 40 -13.14 1.67 10.87
N ARG A 41 -14.02 2.27 11.66
CA ARG A 41 -14.68 1.58 12.76
C ARG A 41 -16.07 1.14 12.32
N LYS A 42 -16.38 -0.14 12.49
CA LYS A 42 -17.72 -0.69 12.28
C LYS A 42 -18.12 -1.44 13.54
N LYS A 43 -19.12 -0.91 14.28
CA LYS A 43 -19.46 -1.39 15.62
C LYS A 43 -18.23 -1.35 16.54
N GLU A 44 -17.90 -2.49 17.17
CA GLU A 44 -16.77 -2.60 18.11
C GLU A 44 -15.45 -2.96 17.46
N THR A 45 -15.41 -3.15 16.11
CA THR A 45 -14.21 -3.61 15.42
C THR A 45 -13.60 -2.54 14.54
N VAL A 46 -12.30 -2.63 14.33
CA VAL A 46 -11.57 -1.88 13.29
C VAL A 46 -11.54 -2.74 12.03
N GLN A 47 -11.91 -2.16 10.91
CA GLN A 47 -11.80 -2.79 9.60
C GLN A 47 -10.69 -2.12 8.77
N VAL A 48 -10.05 -2.91 7.93
CA VAL A 48 -9.13 -2.44 6.89
C VAL A 48 -9.74 -2.67 5.51
N LEU A 49 -9.48 -1.76 4.58
CA LEU A 49 -9.87 -1.91 3.19
C LEU A 49 -8.78 -2.70 2.45
N LEU A 50 -9.16 -3.75 1.77
CA LEU A 50 -8.30 -4.46 0.82
C LEU A 50 -8.69 -4.08 -0.60
N GLN A 51 -7.70 -3.88 -1.49
CA GLN A 51 -7.93 -3.83 -2.93
C GLN A 51 -7.68 -5.19 -3.57
N LYS A 52 -8.40 -5.52 -4.62
CA LYS A 52 -8.14 -6.68 -5.47
C LYS A 52 -7.39 -6.23 -6.71
N ARG A 53 -6.21 -6.79 -6.93
CA ARG A 53 -5.34 -6.47 -8.08
C ARG A 53 -5.94 -7.00 -9.37
N THR A 54 -5.81 -6.22 -10.45
CA THR A 54 -6.24 -6.68 -11.77
C THR A 54 -5.37 -7.84 -12.30
N ALA A 55 -5.86 -8.50 -13.35
CA ALA A 55 -5.13 -9.59 -14.00
C ALA A 55 -3.85 -9.14 -14.73
N PHE A 56 -3.65 -7.85 -14.92
CA PHE A 56 -2.52 -7.26 -15.66
C PHE A 56 -1.35 -6.81 -14.78
N LYS A 57 -1.54 -6.82 -13.47
CA LYS A 57 -0.49 -6.48 -12.49
C LYS A 57 0.29 -7.72 -12.03
N SER A 58 1.47 -7.52 -11.43
CA SER A 58 2.11 -8.54 -10.60
C SER A 58 1.14 -9.03 -9.52
N PHE A 59 1.22 -10.28 -9.11
CA PHE A 59 0.25 -10.93 -8.20
C PHE A 59 -1.21 -10.81 -8.68
N PRO A 60 -1.54 -11.28 -9.90
CA PRO A 60 -2.84 -11.06 -10.51
C PRO A 60 -3.97 -11.68 -9.67
N GLY A 61 -5.04 -10.91 -9.45
CA GLY A 61 -6.21 -11.35 -8.71
C GLY A 61 -6.03 -11.51 -7.20
N CYS A 62 -4.83 -11.26 -6.66
CA CYS A 62 -4.58 -11.25 -5.23
C CYS A 62 -5.18 -10.02 -4.56
N TYR A 63 -5.51 -10.17 -3.28
CA TYR A 63 -5.81 -9.03 -2.43
C TYR A 63 -4.51 -8.38 -1.93
N ASP A 64 -4.55 -7.06 -1.85
CA ASP A 64 -3.43 -6.20 -1.48
C ASP A 64 -3.88 -5.13 -0.48
N ILE A 65 -2.96 -4.31 -0.03
CA ILE A 65 -3.22 -3.14 0.81
C ILE A 65 -4.18 -2.18 0.10
N SER A 66 -4.71 -1.17 0.82
CA SER A 66 -5.74 -0.29 0.24
C SER A 66 -5.25 0.48 -0.98
N SER A 67 -4.07 1.09 -0.90
CA SER A 67 -3.42 1.81 -2.01
C SER A 67 -1.91 1.78 -1.84
N ALA A 68 -1.18 1.56 -2.93
CA ALA A 68 0.27 1.48 -2.95
C ALA A 68 0.84 2.04 -4.24
N GLY A 69 1.84 2.90 -4.13
CA GLY A 69 2.47 3.46 -5.30
C GLY A 69 3.96 3.73 -5.15
N HIS A 70 4.62 3.76 -6.30
CA HIS A 70 6.01 4.19 -6.40
C HIS A 70 6.09 5.71 -6.23
N ILE A 71 7.22 6.17 -5.71
CA ILE A 71 7.49 7.58 -5.56
C ILE A 71 8.30 8.06 -6.76
N PRO A 72 7.74 8.89 -7.64
CA PRO A 72 8.47 9.46 -8.76
C PRO A 72 9.71 10.22 -8.32
N ALA A 73 10.71 10.26 -9.20
CA ALA A 73 11.96 10.95 -8.93
C ALA A 73 11.71 12.42 -8.52
N GLY A 74 12.30 12.83 -7.40
CA GLY A 74 12.17 14.16 -6.84
C GLY A 74 10.92 14.39 -6.00
N GLU A 75 9.98 13.42 -5.92
CA GLU A 75 8.80 13.51 -5.06
C GLU A 75 9.05 12.98 -3.65
N GLY A 76 8.13 13.31 -2.73
CA GLY A 76 8.13 12.84 -1.34
C GLY A 76 7.05 11.77 -1.08
N PHE A 77 7.15 11.11 0.08
CA PHE A 77 6.19 10.05 0.46
C PHE A 77 4.75 10.54 0.55
N LEU A 78 4.48 11.68 1.21
CA LEU A 78 3.12 12.19 1.41
C LEU A 78 2.45 12.62 0.10
N PRO A 79 3.07 13.42 -0.78
CA PRO A 79 2.46 13.77 -2.07
C PRO A 79 2.13 12.54 -2.90
N SER A 80 3.03 11.57 -2.98
CA SER A 80 2.80 10.33 -3.73
C SER A 80 1.68 9.49 -3.13
N ALA A 81 1.63 9.34 -1.80
CA ALA A 81 0.53 8.63 -1.12
C ALA A 81 -0.84 9.25 -1.42
N LEU A 82 -0.94 10.58 -1.40
CA LEU A 82 -2.19 11.30 -1.69
C LEU A 82 -2.60 11.19 -3.16
N ARG A 83 -1.62 11.19 -4.06
CA ARG A 83 -1.85 11.00 -5.50
C ARG A 83 -2.41 9.60 -5.77
N GLU A 84 -1.74 8.55 -5.28
CA GLU A 84 -2.17 7.17 -5.47
C GLU A 84 -3.56 6.89 -4.88
N LEU A 85 -3.85 7.39 -3.67
CA LEU A 85 -5.19 7.29 -3.08
C LEU A 85 -6.28 7.85 -4.00
N LYS A 86 -5.97 8.99 -4.65
CA LYS A 86 -6.92 9.64 -5.55
C LYS A 86 -7.04 8.90 -6.88
N GLU A 87 -5.93 8.43 -7.44
CA GLU A 87 -5.89 7.73 -8.72
C GLU A 87 -6.52 6.34 -8.62
N GLU A 88 -6.10 5.52 -7.66
CA GLU A 88 -6.56 4.13 -7.53
C GLU A 88 -7.98 4.00 -6.97
N LEU A 89 -8.34 4.84 -5.98
CA LEU A 89 -9.57 4.69 -5.20
C LEU A 89 -10.54 5.88 -5.27
N GLY A 90 -10.17 6.99 -5.94
CA GLY A 90 -10.95 8.22 -5.95
C GLY A 90 -10.99 8.95 -4.60
N VAL A 91 -10.15 8.59 -3.65
CA VAL A 91 -10.15 9.14 -2.29
C VAL A 91 -9.28 10.39 -2.22
N SER A 92 -9.89 11.51 -1.82
CA SER A 92 -9.16 12.73 -1.50
C SER A 92 -8.95 12.83 0.02
N ALA A 93 -7.72 13.14 0.41
CA ALA A 93 -7.33 13.37 1.80
C ALA A 93 -6.31 14.50 1.88
N LYS A 94 -6.11 15.02 3.08
CA LYS A 94 -5.05 16.00 3.37
C LYS A 94 -3.87 15.29 4.03
N ALA A 95 -2.68 15.89 3.92
CA ALA A 95 -1.46 15.34 4.48
C ALA A 95 -1.54 15.06 6.00
N GLU A 96 -2.21 15.93 6.75
CA GLU A 96 -2.43 15.80 8.20
C GLU A 96 -3.41 14.68 8.59
N GLU A 97 -4.16 14.11 7.64
CA GLU A 97 -5.04 12.96 7.88
C GLU A 97 -4.29 11.62 7.79
N LEU A 98 -3.11 11.61 7.15
CA LEU A 98 -2.27 10.42 7.03
C LEU A 98 -1.42 10.24 8.29
N ILE A 99 -1.64 9.16 9.00
CA ILE A 99 -0.90 8.80 10.22
C ILE A 99 0.23 7.84 9.82
N CYS A 100 1.48 8.27 10.02
CA CYS A 100 2.64 7.43 9.71
C CYS A 100 2.76 6.26 10.69
N CYS A 101 2.82 5.03 10.17
CA CYS A 101 3.06 3.81 10.94
C CYS A 101 4.56 3.50 11.10
N GLY A 102 5.40 4.08 10.25
CA GLY A 102 6.83 3.82 10.18
C GLY A 102 7.29 3.44 8.78
N ASP A 103 8.57 3.13 8.68
CA ASP A 103 9.22 2.71 7.44
C ASP A 103 9.60 1.22 7.52
N ARG A 104 9.66 0.58 6.36
CA ARG A 104 10.13 -0.80 6.22
C ARG A 104 10.79 -1.03 4.88
N THR A 105 11.56 -2.10 4.77
CA THR A 105 12.08 -2.61 3.49
C THR A 105 11.24 -3.79 3.03
N ILE A 106 11.05 -3.90 1.71
CA ILE A 106 10.39 -5.02 1.05
C ILE A 106 11.36 -5.57 0.00
N ILE A 107 11.52 -6.88 -0.01
CA ILE A 107 12.37 -7.61 -0.95
C ILE A 107 11.55 -8.74 -1.55
N TRP A 108 11.30 -8.68 -2.85
CA TRP A 108 10.65 -9.74 -3.62
C TRP A 108 11.53 -10.17 -4.78
N ASP A 109 11.60 -11.47 -4.98
CA ASP A 109 12.18 -12.08 -6.16
C ASP A 109 11.18 -13.10 -6.70
N ASP A 110 10.67 -12.90 -7.90
CA ASP A 110 9.66 -13.74 -8.53
C ASP A 110 9.72 -13.66 -10.06
N VAL A 111 8.81 -14.35 -10.74
CA VAL A 111 8.63 -14.29 -12.19
C VAL A 111 7.19 -13.96 -12.53
N PHE A 112 6.95 -12.80 -13.12
CA PHE A 112 5.62 -12.41 -13.59
C PHE A 112 5.58 -12.30 -15.11
N PHE A 113 4.59 -12.94 -15.72
CA PHE A 113 4.40 -12.92 -17.18
C PHE A 113 5.65 -13.37 -17.98
N GLY A 114 6.41 -14.32 -17.42
CA GLY A 114 7.66 -14.83 -18.04
C GLY A 114 8.87 -13.91 -17.95
N LYS A 115 8.83 -12.86 -17.11
CA LYS A 115 9.93 -11.94 -16.85
C LYS A 115 10.35 -12.02 -15.39
N GLU A 116 11.65 -11.98 -15.16
CA GLU A 116 12.20 -11.82 -13.82
C GLU A 116 11.77 -10.49 -13.20
N TYR A 117 11.46 -10.56 -11.91
CA TYR A 117 10.99 -9.43 -11.12
C TYR A 117 11.73 -9.41 -9.78
N HIS A 118 12.55 -8.38 -9.59
CA HIS A 118 13.37 -8.19 -8.40
C HIS A 118 13.01 -6.86 -7.76
N ASP A 119 12.13 -6.88 -6.80
CA ASP A 119 11.66 -5.66 -6.15
C ASP A 119 12.42 -5.37 -4.87
N ARG A 120 12.89 -4.14 -4.73
CA ARG A 120 13.69 -3.66 -3.59
C ARG A 120 13.14 -2.31 -3.19
N GLN A 121 12.26 -2.32 -2.20
CA GLN A 121 11.53 -1.11 -1.80
C GLN A 121 11.94 -0.65 -0.41
N TYR A 122 12.10 0.67 -0.27
CA TYR A 122 12.03 1.37 1.00
C TYR A 122 10.66 2.03 1.08
N THR A 123 9.81 1.48 1.93
CA THR A 123 8.38 1.77 1.98
C THR A 123 8.03 2.54 3.23
N ARG A 124 7.30 3.65 3.09
CA ARG A 124 6.62 4.31 4.20
C ARG A 124 5.16 3.92 4.25
N VAL A 125 4.74 3.47 5.42
CA VAL A 125 3.39 2.98 5.67
C VAL A 125 2.57 4.03 6.38
N PHE A 126 1.35 4.28 5.89
CA PHE A 126 0.40 5.21 6.46
C PHE A 126 -0.94 4.54 6.76
N VAL A 127 -1.65 5.09 7.73
CA VAL A 127 -3.07 4.81 8.00
C VAL A 127 -3.88 6.05 7.71
N LEU A 128 -5.01 5.88 7.03
CA LEU A 128 -6.04 6.90 6.83
C LEU A 128 -7.38 6.39 7.37
N TRP A 129 -7.95 7.11 8.35
CA TRP A 129 -9.30 6.85 8.83
C TRP A 129 -10.32 7.38 7.83
N LYS A 130 -11.12 6.48 7.21
CA LYS A 130 -12.12 6.85 6.20
C LYS A 130 -13.31 5.92 6.28
N ASP A 131 -14.46 6.44 6.68
CA ASP A 131 -15.71 5.69 6.71
C ASP A 131 -16.46 5.89 5.39
N MET A 132 -16.25 4.97 4.45
CA MET A 132 -16.89 4.90 3.13
C MET A 132 -17.41 3.49 2.90
N GLU A 133 -18.52 3.35 2.19
CA GLU A 133 -18.97 2.03 1.73
C GLU A 133 -18.25 1.65 0.43
N GLU A 134 -18.11 0.35 0.15
CA GLU A 134 -17.35 -0.18 -0.99
C GLU A 134 -17.81 0.40 -2.33
N LYS A 135 -19.10 0.64 -2.50
CA LYS A 135 -19.73 1.20 -3.70
C LYS A 135 -19.40 2.68 -3.96
N ASP A 136 -18.88 3.39 -2.96
CA ASP A 136 -18.61 4.83 -3.02
C ASP A 136 -17.17 5.14 -3.46
N PHE A 137 -16.35 4.09 -3.69
CA PHE A 137 -15.00 4.23 -4.25
C PHE A 137 -15.06 4.34 -5.77
N PHE A 138 -14.22 5.21 -6.34
CA PHE A 138 -14.01 5.33 -7.79
C PHE A 138 -12.71 4.61 -8.14
N LEU A 139 -12.84 3.34 -8.52
CA LEU A 139 -11.69 2.49 -8.78
C LEU A 139 -11.09 2.77 -10.17
N GLN A 140 -9.76 2.81 -10.24
CA GLN A 140 -9.01 2.86 -11.50
C GLN A 140 -9.02 1.45 -12.13
N PRO A 141 -9.72 1.24 -13.26
CA PRO A 141 -9.97 -0.12 -13.77
C PRO A 141 -8.71 -0.86 -14.23
N GLU A 142 -7.64 -0.13 -14.55
CA GLU A 142 -6.36 -0.71 -14.97
C GLU A 142 -5.58 -1.31 -13.79
N GLU A 143 -5.85 -0.83 -12.57
CA GLU A 143 -5.10 -1.15 -11.37
C GLU A 143 -5.90 -2.01 -10.38
N VAL A 144 -7.18 -1.69 -10.19
CA VAL A 144 -8.03 -2.20 -9.11
C VAL A 144 -9.30 -2.86 -9.65
N ASP A 145 -9.44 -4.17 -9.43
CA ASP A 145 -10.59 -4.98 -9.85
C ASP A 145 -11.77 -4.89 -8.85
N GLY A 146 -11.51 -4.45 -7.64
CA GLY A 146 -12.50 -4.29 -6.58
C GLY A 146 -11.88 -3.97 -5.23
N VAL A 147 -12.74 -3.60 -4.28
CA VAL A 147 -12.34 -3.38 -2.88
C VAL A 147 -13.27 -4.12 -1.94
N ARG A 148 -12.77 -4.45 -0.75
CA ARG A 148 -13.61 -4.99 0.34
C ARG A 148 -13.08 -4.59 1.71
N TRP A 149 -13.99 -4.35 2.63
CA TRP A 149 -13.68 -4.20 4.02
C TRP A 149 -13.59 -5.57 4.72
N ILE A 150 -12.61 -5.72 5.57
CA ILE A 150 -12.43 -6.90 6.42
C ILE A 150 -12.07 -6.45 7.83
N ASP A 151 -12.52 -7.17 8.84
CA ASP A 151 -12.07 -6.97 10.22
C ASP A 151 -10.54 -7.12 10.29
N LEU A 152 -9.87 -6.20 10.99
CA LEU A 152 -8.40 -6.15 11.03
C LEU A 152 -7.80 -7.42 11.67
N GLU A 153 -8.34 -7.89 12.78
CA GLU A 153 -7.83 -9.08 13.44
C GLU A 153 -8.10 -10.34 12.61
N LEU A 154 -9.27 -10.40 11.94
CA LEU A 154 -9.56 -11.46 10.99
C LEU A 154 -8.62 -11.41 9.77
N CYS A 155 -8.29 -10.21 9.27
CA CYS A 155 -7.34 -10.04 8.19
C CYS A 155 -5.95 -10.54 8.59
N ILE A 156 -5.46 -10.16 9.76
CA ILE A 156 -4.18 -10.63 10.32
C ILE A 156 -4.16 -12.16 10.42
N HIS A 157 -5.21 -12.77 10.97
CA HIS A 157 -5.33 -14.22 11.04
C HIS A 157 -5.28 -14.86 9.65
N ASN A 158 -6.09 -14.38 8.73
CA ASN A 158 -6.21 -14.94 7.39
C ASN A 158 -4.92 -14.81 6.57
N VAL A 159 -4.20 -13.68 6.69
CA VAL A 159 -2.89 -13.48 6.05
C VAL A 159 -1.86 -14.42 6.65
N LYS A 160 -1.80 -14.53 7.97
CA LYS A 160 -0.89 -15.44 8.67
C LYS A 160 -1.08 -16.90 8.26
N GLU A 161 -2.32 -17.36 8.12
CA GLU A 161 -2.69 -18.73 7.76
C GLU A 161 -2.86 -18.93 6.24
N ASN A 162 -2.60 -17.89 5.42
CA ASN A 162 -2.71 -17.89 3.95
C ASN A 162 -4.09 -18.40 3.45
N LEU A 163 -5.19 -17.88 4.03
CA LEU A 163 -6.55 -18.38 3.79
C LEU A 163 -7.24 -17.77 2.57
N PHE A 164 -6.60 -16.83 1.86
CA PHE A 164 -7.07 -16.28 0.59
C PHE A 164 -5.87 -15.82 -0.26
N PRO A 165 -5.99 -15.70 -1.58
CA PRO A 165 -4.92 -15.17 -2.43
C PRO A 165 -4.58 -13.72 -2.05
N HIS A 166 -3.35 -13.45 -1.62
CA HIS A 166 -2.89 -12.12 -1.23
C HIS A 166 -1.39 -11.93 -1.49
N CYS A 167 -0.97 -10.67 -1.60
CA CYS A 167 0.43 -10.24 -1.56
C CYS A 167 0.74 -9.33 -0.36
N ILE A 168 -0.09 -9.40 0.68
CA ILE A 168 0.04 -8.64 1.92
C ILE A 168 1.07 -9.28 2.82
N GLU A 169 1.96 -8.48 3.39
CA GLU A 169 2.93 -8.95 4.37
C GLU A 169 2.45 -8.71 5.82
N LEU A 170 2.50 -9.76 6.63
CA LEU A 170 2.06 -9.74 8.02
C LEU A 170 2.73 -8.63 8.87
N PRO A 171 4.04 -8.36 8.78
CA PRO A 171 4.66 -7.28 9.55
C PRO A 171 4.01 -5.92 9.32
N GLU A 172 3.59 -5.61 8.10
CA GLU A 172 2.93 -4.34 7.78
C GLU A 172 1.54 -4.22 8.43
N LEU A 173 0.73 -5.29 8.37
CA LEU A 173 -0.55 -5.34 9.07
C LEU A 173 -0.40 -5.13 10.59
N LEU A 174 0.68 -5.64 11.18
CA LEU A 174 0.95 -5.43 12.61
C LEU A 174 1.30 -3.97 12.91
N MET A 175 2.05 -3.27 12.03
CA MET A 175 2.28 -1.84 12.15
C MET A 175 0.97 -1.05 12.11
N VAL A 176 0.08 -1.40 11.18
CA VAL A 176 -1.26 -0.80 11.05
C VAL A 176 -2.09 -1.01 12.33
N ARG A 177 -2.13 -2.24 12.85
CA ARG A 177 -2.84 -2.57 14.09
C ARG A 177 -2.35 -1.71 15.27
N ASP A 178 -1.03 -1.59 15.42
CA ASP A 178 -0.43 -0.85 16.52
C ASP A 178 -0.77 0.65 16.50
N VAL A 179 -0.91 1.23 15.31
CA VAL A 179 -1.34 2.63 15.14
C VAL A 179 -2.85 2.76 15.30
N ALA A 180 -3.65 1.89 14.68
CA ALA A 180 -5.10 1.94 14.74
C ALA A 180 -5.62 1.76 16.18
N SER A 181 -4.98 0.92 16.99
CA SER A 181 -5.37 0.68 18.39
C SER A 181 -5.12 1.89 19.30
N LYS A 182 -4.14 2.74 18.98
CA LYS A 182 -3.74 3.92 19.77
C LYS A 182 -4.45 5.21 19.33
N SER A 183 -5.12 5.20 18.18
CA SER A 183 -5.75 6.40 17.63
C SER A 183 -6.94 6.85 18.49
N PRO A 184 -7.06 8.17 18.83
CA PRO A 184 -8.25 8.70 19.51
C PRO A 184 -9.56 8.47 18.76
N LEU A 185 -9.49 8.31 17.44
CA LEU A 185 -10.62 7.91 16.60
C LEU A 185 -11.04 6.46 16.87
N ALA A 186 -10.17 5.66 17.49
CA ALA A 186 -10.50 4.35 18.00
C ALA A 186 -11.41 4.39 19.25
N VAL A 187 -11.45 5.50 19.97
CA VAL A 187 -12.09 5.64 21.31
C VAL A 187 -13.41 6.40 21.28
N LYS A 188 -13.73 7.13 20.21
CA LYS A 188 -14.99 7.92 20.16
C LYS A 188 -16.14 7.09 19.62
N GLN A 189 -16.80 6.38 20.50
CA GLN A 189 -18.24 6.12 20.63
C GLN A 189 -18.46 5.07 21.73
N ALA A 190 -18.38 5.51 22.98
CA ALA A 190 -19.06 4.85 24.08
C ALA A 190 -20.23 5.74 24.47
#